data_453fc7180e4a564b7a14c2bdb408282c
#
_entry.id   453fc7180e4a564b7a14c2bdb408282c
#
_cell.length_a   1.000
_cell.length_b   1.000
_cell.length_c   1.000
_cell.angle_alpha   90.00
_cell.angle_beta   90.00
_cell.angle_gamma   90.00
#
_symmetry.space_group_name_H-M   'P 1'
#
loop_
_entity.id
_entity.type
_entity.pdbx_description
1 polymer ?
#
loop_
_entity_poly.entity_id
_entity_poly.type
_entity_poly.pdbx_seq_one_letter_code
_entity_poly.pdbx_strand_id
1 'polypeptide(L)'
;MEEKKEQHKKSIRFFNDREVRAVWDEENNCWWFSATDIVRAINDEPDYTKAGNYWRWLKRKLKQEGIEPVSTTHRFKFEAPDGKMRIADVLDSEGVTLLAKHYPNNRANEFLDWFTYSDNTLDGQSRKKAYLLYESGLLKSLEPGSIQCLQQIHAYLFGGLYDFAGQIRTKNISKGGFTFANCMHFPETLQTIERMPETTFDEIMDKYVERKIRANEYHVNEFTNGRVQPNLCNVAHPFMEGNGRSTRFWLDLMLKRSLKRCVDWSQINKNDYLNAMRESVSDSTHIKSLVLPALTIKIDDREMFMKGIDYSYYYEQND
;
A
#
# COMPACT_ATOMS: atom_id res chain seq x y z
N MET A 1 12.70 36.09 8.22
CA MET A 1 11.97 35.11 9.04
C MET A 1 11.45 34.04 8.07
N GLU A 2 12.16 32.93 7.98
CA GLU A 2 11.70 31.77 7.19
C GLU A 2 10.51 31.16 7.93
N GLU A 3 9.34 31.14 7.29
CA GLU A 3 8.21 30.33 7.74
C GLU A 3 8.65 28.87 7.77
N LYS A 4 8.84 28.31 8.96
CA LYS A 4 8.91 26.86 9.13
C LYS A 4 7.63 26.27 8.53
N LYS A 5 7.73 25.66 7.35
CA LYS A 5 6.66 24.78 6.85
C LYS A 5 6.49 23.67 7.88
N GLU A 6 5.44 23.75 8.67
CA GLU A 6 4.99 22.65 9.52
C GLU A 6 4.69 21.46 8.59
N GLN A 7 5.59 20.49 8.60
CA GLN A 7 5.42 19.23 7.88
C GLN A 7 4.59 18.30 8.75
N HIS A 8 3.29 18.46 8.71
CA HIS A 8 2.39 17.48 9.32
C HIS A 8 2.55 16.11 8.66
N LYS A 9 2.58 15.05 9.48
CA LYS A 9 2.51 13.67 8.96
C LYS A 9 1.14 13.46 8.34
N LYS A 10 1.07 12.93 7.13
CA LYS A 10 -0.18 12.64 6.41
C LYS A 10 -0.32 11.14 6.24
N SER A 11 -1.54 10.65 6.25
CA SER A 11 -1.90 9.26 5.98
C SER A 11 -3.17 9.20 5.15
N ILE A 12 -3.30 8.18 4.32
CA ILE A 12 -4.49 7.87 3.55
C ILE A 12 -4.93 6.47 3.95
N ARG A 13 -6.18 6.34 4.42
CA ARG A 13 -6.79 5.04 4.73
C ARG A 13 -7.88 4.76 3.73
N PHE A 14 -8.16 3.49 3.45
CA PHE A 14 -9.17 3.11 2.47
C PHE A 14 -10.30 2.35 3.16
N PHE A 15 -11.52 2.82 2.96
CA PHE A 15 -12.75 2.13 3.31
C PHE A 15 -13.55 1.90 2.04
N ASN A 16 -13.77 0.63 1.66
CA ASN A 16 -14.49 0.25 0.43
C ASN A 16 -14.01 1.05 -0.80
N ASP A 17 -12.70 1.04 -1.07
CA ASP A 17 -12.03 1.75 -2.16
C ASP A 17 -12.13 3.29 -2.13
N ARG A 18 -12.62 3.87 -1.02
CA ARG A 18 -12.68 5.32 -0.81
C ARG A 18 -11.58 5.77 0.14
N GLU A 19 -10.82 6.75 -0.31
CA GLU A 19 -9.77 7.38 0.49
C GLU A 19 -10.37 8.17 1.67
N VAL A 20 -9.80 7.98 2.84
CA VAL A 20 -10.02 8.79 4.04
C VAL A 20 -8.67 9.39 4.45
N ARG A 21 -8.44 10.64 4.08
CA ARG A 21 -7.18 11.34 4.35
C ARG A 21 -7.13 11.81 5.80
N ALA A 22 -5.95 11.70 6.39
CA ALA A 22 -5.67 12.13 7.75
C ALA A 22 -4.37 12.92 7.85
N VAL A 23 -4.30 13.79 8.84
CA VAL A 23 -3.13 14.60 9.19
C VAL A 23 -2.81 14.36 10.67
N TRP A 24 -1.55 14.10 10.97
CA TRP A 24 -1.08 13.98 12.33
C TRP A 24 -0.78 15.35 12.92
N ASP A 25 -1.33 15.61 14.07
CA ASP A 25 -1.08 16.79 14.88
C ASP A 25 -0.06 16.44 15.98
N GLU A 26 1.15 16.97 15.88
CA GLU A 26 2.22 16.70 16.85
C GLU A 26 1.99 17.39 18.19
N GLU A 27 1.28 18.53 18.20
CA GLU A 27 1.00 19.27 19.43
C GLU A 27 -0.04 18.55 20.29
N ASN A 28 -1.11 18.04 19.63
CA ASN A 28 -2.20 17.34 20.31
C ASN A 28 -2.00 15.82 20.33
N ASN A 29 -0.94 15.30 19.70
CA ASN A 29 -0.61 13.87 19.62
C ASN A 29 -1.79 13.02 19.12
N CYS A 30 -2.49 13.47 18.09
CA CYS A 30 -3.67 12.81 17.54
C CYS A 30 -3.76 12.93 16.02
N TRP A 31 -4.54 12.03 15.39
CA TRP A 31 -4.88 12.08 13.98
C TRP A 31 -6.16 12.89 13.77
N TRP A 32 -6.14 13.76 12.76
CA TRP A 32 -7.29 14.51 12.27
C TRP A 32 -7.71 13.99 10.90
N PHE A 33 -8.94 13.52 10.78
CA PHE A 33 -9.49 12.89 9.57
C PHE A 33 -10.38 13.86 8.81
N SER A 34 -10.28 13.89 7.49
CA SER A 34 -11.12 14.73 6.62
C SER A 34 -12.59 14.33 6.73
N ALA A 35 -13.43 15.21 7.23
CA ALA A 35 -14.87 14.97 7.38
C ALA A 35 -15.58 14.73 6.03
N THR A 36 -15.15 15.41 4.97
CA THR A 36 -15.68 15.19 3.61
C THR A 36 -15.32 13.80 3.09
N ASP A 37 -14.12 13.31 3.39
CA ASP A 37 -13.70 11.98 2.93
C ASP A 37 -14.46 10.88 3.69
N ILE A 38 -14.71 11.06 4.99
CA ILE A 38 -15.56 10.15 5.78
C ILE A 38 -16.95 10.05 5.16
N VAL A 39 -17.56 11.19 4.82
CA VAL A 39 -18.88 11.23 4.15
C VAL A 39 -18.83 10.51 2.80
N ARG A 40 -17.77 10.73 2.01
CA ARG A 40 -17.57 10.03 0.74
C ARG A 40 -17.50 8.52 0.94
N ALA A 41 -16.74 8.09 1.92
CA ALA A 41 -16.54 6.69 2.24
C ALA A 41 -17.83 6.00 2.69
N ILE A 42 -18.57 6.59 3.63
CA ILE A 42 -19.83 6.05 4.13
C ILE A 42 -20.88 5.99 3.03
N ASN A 43 -21.03 7.05 2.21
CA ASN A 43 -22.05 7.14 1.18
C ASN A 43 -21.66 6.47 -0.15
N ASP A 44 -20.41 6.02 -0.27
CA ASP A 44 -19.83 5.56 -1.54
C ASP A 44 -19.94 6.60 -2.67
N GLU A 45 -19.80 7.88 -2.31
CA GLU A 45 -19.98 9.00 -3.26
C GLU A 45 -18.63 9.39 -3.88
N PRO A 46 -18.43 9.23 -5.20
CA PRO A 46 -17.19 9.60 -5.86
C PRO A 46 -16.97 11.11 -5.99
N ASP A 47 -18.04 11.90 -6.00
CA ASP A 47 -17.99 13.34 -6.22
C ASP A 47 -17.73 14.10 -4.91
N TYR A 48 -16.57 14.77 -4.84
CA TYR A 48 -16.17 15.61 -3.70
C TYR A 48 -17.14 16.77 -3.43
N THR A 49 -17.75 17.33 -4.47
CA THR A 49 -18.68 18.47 -4.31
C THR A 49 -19.97 18.02 -3.65
N LYS A 50 -20.51 16.87 -4.08
CA LYS A 50 -21.70 16.28 -3.47
C LYS A 50 -21.46 15.89 -2.02
N ALA A 51 -20.34 15.20 -1.75
CA ALA A 51 -19.96 14.83 -0.39
C ALA A 51 -19.76 16.06 0.51
N GLY A 52 -19.12 17.11 0.02
CA GLY A 52 -18.96 18.37 0.74
C GLY A 52 -20.27 19.08 1.01
N ASN A 53 -21.23 19.02 0.08
CA ASN A 53 -22.60 19.55 0.30
C ASN A 53 -23.34 18.75 1.36
N TYR A 54 -23.24 17.41 1.31
CA TYR A 54 -23.84 16.53 2.29
C TYR A 54 -23.23 16.75 3.68
N TRP A 55 -21.90 16.88 3.79
CA TRP A 55 -21.22 17.21 5.03
C TRP A 55 -21.74 18.52 5.63
N ARG A 56 -21.88 19.58 4.83
CA ARG A 56 -22.40 20.88 5.32
C ARG A 56 -23.85 20.78 5.82
N TRP A 57 -24.68 19.98 5.16
CA TRP A 57 -26.03 19.71 5.60
C TRP A 57 -26.03 18.90 6.90
N LEU A 58 -25.29 17.80 6.96
CA LEU A 58 -25.20 16.92 8.12
C LEU A 58 -24.66 17.67 9.35
N LYS A 59 -23.61 18.46 9.19
CA LYS A 59 -23.05 19.31 10.26
C LYS A 59 -24.09 20.25 10.86
N ARG A 60 -24.90 20.87 10.03
CA ARG A 60 -25.99 21.76 10.51
C ARG A 60 -27.06 20.99 11.26
N LYS A 61 -27.46 19.82 10.75
CA LYS A 61 -28.44 18.95 11.38
C LYS A 61 -27.96 18.51 12.77
N LEU A 62 -26.79 17.98 12.87
CA LEU A 62 -26.19 17.51 14.13
C LEU A 62 -26.07 18.64 15.14
N LYS A 63 -25.69 19.84 14.72
CA LYS A 63 -25.65 21.02 15.59
C LYS A 63 -27.03 21.40 16.12
N GLN A 64 -28.07 21.28 15.31
CA GLN A 64 -29.47 21.54 15.75
C GLN A 64 -29.92 20.48 16.76
N GLU A 65 -29.42 19.27 16.70
CA GLU A 65 -29.70 18.17 17.62
C GLU A 65 -28.83 18.24 18.91
N GLY A 66 -27.98 19.25 19.04
CA GLY A 66 -27.06 19.42 20.17
C GLY A 66 -25.84 18.48 20.13
N ILE A 67 -25.56 17.86 18.97
CA ILE A 67 -24.47 16.95 18.75
C ILE A 67 -23.38 17.70 17.99
N GLU A 68 -22.27 17.97 18.63
CA GLU A 68 -21.10 18.60 17.99
C GLU A 68 -19.96 17.59 17.85
N PRO A 69 -19.93 16.79 16.76
CA PRO A 69 -18.83 15.84 16.52
C PRO A 69 -17.52 16.53 16.14
N VAL A 70 -17.58 17.83 15.89
CA VAL A 70 -16.45 18.62 15.39
C VAL A 70 -16.08 19.64 16.46
N SER A 71 -14.83 19.62 16.91
CA SER A 71 -14.23 20.85 17.43
C SER A 71 -14.30 21.89 16.31
N THR A 72 -15.08 22.94 16.49
CA THR A 72 -15.44 23.94 15.46
C THR A 72 -14.22 24.71 14.90
N THR A 73 -13.05 24.41 15.37
CA THR A 73 -11.82 25.18 15.15
C THR A 73 -10.76 24.48 14.30
N HIS A 74 -10.82 23.17 14.07
CA HIS A 74 -9.77 22.46 13.37
C HIS A 74 -10.08 22.30 11.88
N ARG A 75 -9.17 22.83 11.06
CA ARG A 75 -9.22 22.74 9.60
C ARG A 75 -7.81 22.55 9.07
N PHE A 76 -7.66 21.56 8.19
CA PHE A 76 -6.38 21.32 7.51
C PHE A 76 -6.52 21.47 6.01
N LYS A 77 -5.38 21.72 5.36
CA LYS A 77 -5.29 21.74 3.90
C LYS A 77 -5.00 20.35 3.39
N PHE A 78 -5.83 19.88 2.47
CA PHE A 78 -5.63 18.64 1.73
C PHE A 78 -5.50 18.94 0.25
N GLU A 79 -4.67 18.15 -0.43
CA GLU A 79 -4.57 18.21 -1.87
C GLU A 79 -5.86 17.62 -2.50
N ALA A 80 -6.46 18.37 -3.40
CA ALA A 80 -7.62 17.91 -4.15
C ALA A 80 -7.18 17.16 -5.42
N PRO A 81 -8.06 16.39 -6.10
CA PRO A 81 -7.71 15.65 -7.31
C PRO A 81 -7.15 16.52 -8.45
N ASP A 82 -7.44 17.83 -8.44
CA ASP A 82 -6.91 18.81 -9.39
C ASP A 82 -5.54 19.39 -8.96
N GLY A 83 -4.89 18.80 -7.95
CA GLY A 83 -3.58 19.23 -7.43
C GLY A 83 -3.62 20.51 -6.57
N LYS A 84 -4.80 21.11 -6.33
CA LYS A 84 -4.94 22.33 -5.53
C LYS A 84 -5.13 22.01 -4.07
N MET A 85 -4.47 22.77 -3.20
CA MET A 85 -4.68 22.67 -1.75
C MET A 85 -6.01 23.32 -1.34
N ARG A 86 -6.89 22.56 -0.70
CA ARG A 86 -8.19 23.04 -0.20
C ARG A 86 -8.32 22.78 1.29
N ILE A 87 -8.92 23.75 1.99
CA ILE A 87 -9.20 23.63 3.41
C ILE A 87 -10.42 22.73 3.59
N ALA A 88 -10.32 21.74 4.49
CA ALA A 88 -11.42 20.88 4.88
C ALA A 88 -11.59 20.86 6.40
N ASP A 89 -12.83 20.68 6.86
CA ASP A 89 -13.12 20.36 8.24
C ASP A 89 -12.57 18.98 8.59
N VAL A 90 -12.05 18.82 9.79
CA VAL A 90 -11.48 17.56 10.26
C VAL A 90 -12.09 17.14 11.59
N LEU A 91 -12.02 15.84 11.85
CA LEU A 91 -12.48 15.18 13.06
C LEU A 91 -11.33 14.37 13.66
N ASP A 92 -11.19 14.41 14.97
CA ASP A 92 -10.37 13.45 15.71
C ASP A 92 -11.09 12.08 15.81
N SER A 93 -10.48 11.11 16.47
CA SER A 93 -11.06 9.76 16.60
C SER A 93 -12.40 9.75 17.36
N GLU A 94 -12.57 10.63 18.35
CA GLU A 94 -13.82 10.75 19.09
C GLU A 94 -14.91 11.38 18.21
N GLY A 95 -14.58 12.44 17.48
CA GLY A 95 -15.48 13.09 16.52
C GLY A 95 -15.89 12.17 15.38
N VAL A 96 -14.98 11.34 14.87
CA VAL A 96 -15.32 10.31 13.87
C VAL A 96 -16.29 9.28 14.43
N THR A 97 -16.06 8.81 15.65
CA THR A 97 -16.93 7.85 16.33
C THR A 97 -18.32 8.43 16.57
N LEU A 98 -18.37 9.69 17.05
CA LEU A 98 -19.63 10.39 17.30
C LEU A 98 -20.40 10.62 16.00
N LEU A 99 -19.72 11.07 14.94
CA LEU A 99 -20.33 11.24 13.62
C LEU A 99 -20.94 9.93 13.12
N ALA A 100 -20.19 8.80 13.16
CA ALA A 100 -20.66 7.52 12.67
C ALA A 100 -21.90 7.01 13.43
N LYS A 101 -21.96 7.20 14.77
CA LYS A 101 -23.11 6.81 15.60
C LYS A 101 -24.38 7.58 15.27
N HIS A 102 -24.27 8.82 14.83
CA HIS A 102 -25.41 9.69 14.50
C HIS A 102 -25.63 9.84 12.99
N TYR A 103 -24.92 9.03 12.19
CA TYR A 103 -25.06 9.08 10.74
C TYR A 103 -26.36 8.40 10.30
N PRO A 104 -27.13 8.98 9.37
CA PRO A 104 -28.45 8.45 8.99
C PRO A 104 -28.41 7.21 8.07
N ASN A 105 -27.25 6.59 7.87
CA ASN A 105 -27.05 5.44 6.99
C ASN A 105 -26.40 4.28 7.74
N ASN A 106 -26.93 3.05 7.60
CA ASN A 106 -26.42 1.85 8.27
C ASN A 106 -24.96 1.51 7.89
N ARG A 107 -24.47 1.91 6.73
CA ARG A 107 -23.06 1.77 6.34
C ARG A 107 -22.09 2.49 7.30
N ALA A 108 -22.59 3.43 8.07
CA ALA A 108 -21.79 4.09 9.10
C ALA A 108 -21.34 3.13 10.22
N ASN A 109 -22.08 2.05 10.49
CA ASN A 109 -21.67 1.05 11.45
C ASN A 109 -20.48 0.23 10.92
N GLU A 110 -20.51 -0.18 9.65
CA GLU A 110 -19.39 -0.87 8.98
C GLU A 110 -18.15 0.03 8.94
N PHE A 111 -18.37 1.33 8.65
CA PHE A 111 -17.29 2.31 8.69
C PHE A 111 -16.71 2.47 10.09
N LEU A 112 -17.53 2.50 11.12
CA LEU A 112 -17.10 2.63 12.52
C LEU A 112 -16.29 1.39 12.96
N ASP A 113 -16.75 0.21 12.62
CA ASP A 113 -16.04 -1.03 12.90
C ASP A 113 -14.67 -1.03 12.21
N TRP A 114 -14.63 -0.71 10.91
CA TRP A 114 -13.38 -0.57 10.19
C TRP A 114 -12.47 0.49 10.83
N PHE A 115 -13.00 1.65 11.18
CA PHE A 115 -12.22 2.74 11.76
C PHE A 115 -11.63 2.36 13.12
N THR A 116 -12.41 1.66 13.94
CA THR A 116 -12.00 1.28 15.31
C THR A 116 -10.97 0.14 15.31
N TYR A 117 -11.14 -0.84 14.42
CA TYR A 117 -10.35 -2.07 14.46
C TYR A 117 -9.23 -2.14 13.43
N SER A 118 -9.24 -1.34 12.38
CA SER A 118 -8.25 -1.42 11.29
C SER A 118 -6.79 -1.31 11.78
N ASP A 119 -6.53 -0.47 12.78
CA ASP A 119 -5.18 -0.26 13.32
C ASP A 119 -4.69 -1.41 14.21
N ASN A 120 -5.58 -2.25 14.70
CA ASN A 120 -5.28 -3.40 15.55
C ASN A 120 -5.13 -4.70 14.75
N THR A 121 -5.48 -4.70 13.47
CA THR A 121 -5.24 -5.84 12.58
C THR A 121 -3.75 -6.04 12.35
N LEU A 122 -3.36 -7.23 11.90
CA LEU A 122 -1.98 -7.52 11.49
C LEU A 122 -1.50 -6.53 10.41
N ASP A 123 -2.38 -6.18 9.48
CA ASP A 123 -2.09 -5.19 8.43
C ASP A 123 -1.91 -3.79 8.99
N GLY A 124 -2.75 -3.36 9.92
CA GLY A 124 -2.62 -2.07 10.60
C GLY A 124 -1.31 -1.96 11.39
N GLN A 125 -0.96 -3.02 12.13
CA GLN A 125 0.30 -3.07 12.88
C GLN A 125 1.52 -3.09 11.94
N SER A 126 1.49 -3.88 10.88
CA SER A 126 2.55 -3.91 9.86
C SER A 126 2.67 -2.56 9.13
N ARG A 127 1.55 -1.88 8.85
CA ARG A 127 1.56 -0.53 8.25
C ARG A 127 2.23 0.51 9.16
N LYS A 128 1.97 0.47 10.46
CA LYS A 128 2.69 1.32 11.43
C LYS A 128 4.21 1.08 11.39
N LYS A 129 4.62 -0.20 11.28
CA LYS A 129 6.03 -0.55 11.09
C LYS A 129 6.60 -0.04 9.77
N ALA A 130 5.82 -0.04 8.69
CA ALA A 130 6.25 0.52 7.41
C ALA A 130 6.56 2.02 7.50
N TYR A 131 5.75 2.81 8.23
CA TYR A 131 6.08 4.21 8.50
C TYR A 131 7.37 4.36 9.31
N LEU A 132 7.54 3.54 10.36
CA LEU A 132 8.75 3.53 11.17
C LEU A 132 9.99 3.05 10.39
N LEU A 133 9.83 2.18 9.42
CA LEU A 133 10.91 1.72 8.54
C LEU A 133 11.57 2.90 7.80
N TYR A 134 10.76 3.83 7.32
CA TYR A 134 11.28 5.06 6.71
C TYR A 134 12.03 5.93 7.72
N GLU A 135 11.43 6.17 8.89
CA GLU A 135 11.97 7.03 9.93
C GLU A 135 13.27 6.46 10.54
N SER A 136 13.40 5.14 10.59
CA SER A 136 14.58 4.45 11.16
C SER A 136 15.86 4.66 10.37
N GLY A 137 15.75 5.05 9.10
CA GLY A 137 16.89 5.16 8.20
C GLY A 137 17.44 3.81 7.71
N LEU A 138 16.86 2.69 8.13
CA LEU A 138 17.31 1.34 7.73
C LEU A 138 17.39 1.17 6.21
N LEU A 139 16.40 1.70 5.47
CA LEU A 139 16.37 1.60 4.01
C LEU A 139 17.63 2.14 3.33
N LYS A 140 18.35 3.09 3.95
CA LYS A 140 19.58 3.66 3.41
C LYS A 140 20.80 2.75 3.55
N SER A 141 20.75 1.79 4.48
CA SER A 141 21.83 0.83 4.75
C SER A 141 21.66 -0.50 4.03
N LEU A 142 20.49 -0.73 3.41
CA LEU A 142 20.21 -1.96 2.68
C LEU A 142 20.86 -1.94 1.31
N GLU A 143 21.32 -3.13 0.83
CA GLU A 143 21.83 -3.32 -0.54
C GLU A 143 20.66 -3.61 -1.48
N PRO A 144 20.17 -2.60 -2.25
CA PRO A 144 19.03 -2.77 -3.14
C PRO A 144 19.25 -3.92 -4.13
N GLY A 145 18.19 -4.64 -4.46
CA GLY A 145 18.24 -5.74 -5.43
C GLY A 145 18.75 -7.07 -4.87
N SER A 146 19.36 -7.11 -3.68
CA SER A 146 19.74 -8.35 -3.03
C SER A 146 18.55 -9.06 -2.37
N ILE A 147 18.62 -10.37 -2.27
CA ILE A 147 17.60 -11.16 -1.53
C ILE A 147 17.67 -10.85 -0.04
N GLN A 148 18.88 -10.59 0.49
CA GLN A 148 19.04 -10.17 1.88
C GLN A 148 18.30 -8.85 2.17
N CYS A 149 18.36 -7.87 1.27
CA CYS A 149 17.58 -6.64 1.39
C CYS A 149 16.07 -6.94 1.52
N LEU A 150 15.54 -7.79 0.66
CA LEU A 150 14.13 -8.18 0.67
C LEU A 150 13.76 -8.88 2.00
N GLN A 151 14.63 -9.77 2.51
CA GLN A 151 14.43 -10.44 3.79
C GLN A 151 14.44 -9.45 4.97
N GLN A 152 15.35 -8.46 4.96
CA GLN A 152 15.44 -7.44 6.01
C GLN A 152 14.22 -6.52 6.03
N ILE A 153 13.72 -6.11 4.85
CA ILE A 153 12.46 -5.37 4.73
C ILE A 153 11.30 -6.19 5.32
N HIS A 154 11.17 -7.46 4.92
CA HIS A 154 10.12 -8.34 5.40
C HIS A 154 10.23 -8.58 6.92
N ALA A 155 11.44 -8.81 7.43
CA ALA A 155 11.68 -8.96 8.87
C ALA A 155 11.25 -7.72 9.66
N TYR A 156 11.52 -6.53 9.14
CA TYR A 156 11.12 -5.29 9.81
C TYR A 156 9.60 -5.11 9.81
N LEU A 157 8.95 -5.32 8.68
CA LEU A 157 7.51 -5.12 8.52
C LEU A 157 6.69 -6.10 9.39
N PHE A 158 7.16 -7.33 9.51
CA PHE A 158 6.38 -8.44 10.08
C PHE A 158 6.99 -9.06 11.35
N GLY A 159 8.14 -8.59 11.81
CA GLY A 159 8.78 -9.05 13.05
C GLY A 159 7.85 -8.84 14.26
N GLY A 160 7.63 -9.90 15.05
CA GLY A 160 6.67 -9.91 16.15
C GLY A 160 5.20 -10.01 15.74
N LEU A 161 4.90 -10.04 14.43
CA LEU A 161 3.57 -10.31 13.90
C LEU A 161 3.46 -11.73 13.32
N TYR A 162 4.55 -12.20 12.72
CA TYR A 162 4.67 -13.57 12.20
C TYR A 162 5.98 -14.20 12.65
N ASP A 163 5.94 -15.47 13.03
CA ASP A 163 7.12 -16.24 13.44
C ASP A 163 8.13 -16.43 12.30
N PHE A 164 7.64 -16.38 11.06
CA PHE A 164 8.45 -16.53 9.85
C PHE A 164 8.94 -15.18 9.25
N ALA A 165 8.83 -14.07 9.99
CA ALA A 165 9.24 -12.76 9.48
C ALA A 165 10.71 -12.77 9.03
N GLY A 166 10.97 -12.38 7.77
CA GLY A 166 12.29 -12.39 7.15
C GLY A 166 12.81 -13.75 6.69
N GLN A 167 12.06 -14.84 6.95
CA GLN A 167 12.48 -16.19 6.60
C GLN A 167 11.93 -16.60 5.22
N ILE A 168 12.78 -17.12 4.37
CA ILE A 168 12.37 -17.76 3.11
C ILE A 168 11.53 -19.00 3.45
N ARG A 169 10.39 -19.14 2.82
CA ARG A 169 9.49 -20.26 3.08
C ARG A 169 10.10 -21.60 2.67
N THR A 170 9.81 -22.60 3.46
CA THR A 170 10.18 -24.00 3.22
C THR A 170 9.00 -24.88 2.84
N LYS A 171 7.81 -24.26 2.67
CA LYS A 171 6.58 -24.95 2.26
C LYS A 171 6.04 -24.37 0.96
N ASN A 172 5.39 -25.22 0.17
CA ASN A 172 4.68 -24.77 -1.02
C ASN A 172 3.40 -24.06 -0.61
N ILE A 173 3.06 -22.99 -1.31
CA ILE A 173 1.86 -22.18 -1.07
C ILE A 173 1.05 -22.00 -2.35
N SER A 174 -0.25 -21.79 -2.17
CA SER A 174 -1.19 -21.49 -3.26
C SER A 174 -2.12 -20.36 -2.81
N LYS A 175 -2.54 -19.50 -3.72
CA LYS A 175 -3.54 -18.44 -3.46
C LYS A 175 -4.42 -18.26 -4.69
N GLY A 176 -5.74 -18.18 -4.53
CA GLY A 176 -6.67 -17.90 -5.63
C GLY A 176 -6.59 -18.90 -6.78
N GLY A 177 -6.32 -20.17 -6.52
CA GLY A 177 -6.18 -21.21 -7.54
C GLY A 177 -4.81 -21.28 -8.22
N PHE A 178 -3.88 -20.39 -7.86
CA PHE A 178 -2.49 -20.39 -8.36
C PHE A 178 -1.56 -21.09 -7.37
N THR A 179 -0.69 -21.97 -7.88
CA THR A 179 0.39 -22.58 -7.11
C THR A 179 1.69 -21.84 -7.43
N PHE A 180 2.34 -21.29 -6.38
CA PHE A 180 3.59 -20.58 -6.51
C PHE A 180 4.77 -21.56 -6.70
N ALA A 181 5.94 -21.01 -7.07
CA ALA A 181 7.14 -21.80 -7.30
C ALA A 181 7.43 -22.78 -6.14
N ASN A 182 7.90 -23.98 -6.51
CA ASN A 182 8.25 -24.99 -5.51
C ASN A 182 9.46 -24.52 -4.70
N CYS A 183 9.31 -24.49 -3.37
CA CYS A 183 10.34 -24.04 -2.44
C CYS A 183 11.64 -24.87 -2.50
N MET A 184 11.60 -26.10 -3.00
CA MET A 184 12.81 -26.93 -3.19
C MET A 184 13.84 -26.29 -4.13
N HIS A 185 13.39 -25.46 -5.08
CA HIS A 185 14.26 -24.79 -6.06
C HIS A 185 14.66 -23.36 -5.64
N PHE A 186 14.25 -22.90 -4.46
CA PHE A 186 14.53 -21.52 -4.03
C PHE A 186 16.00 -21.14 -3.97
N PRO A 187 16.94 -21.97 -3.49
CA PRO A 187 18.33 -21.57 -3.44
C PRO A 187 18.87 -21.11 -4.81
N GLU A 188 18.63 -21.89 -5.84
CA GLU A 188 19.07 -21.58 -7.22
C GLU A 188 18.28 -20.42 -7.82
N THR A 189 16.99 -20.41 -7.59
CA THR A 189 16.05 -19.39 -8.05
C THR A 189 16.39 -18.01 -7.51
N LEU A 190 16.52 -17.89 -6.21
CA LEU A 190 16.78 -16.62 -5.56
C LEU A 190 18.17 -16.10 -5.95
N GLN A 191 19.14 -16.99 -6.10
CA GLN A 191 20.47 -16.64 -6.62
C GLN A 191 20.40 -16.12 -8.07
N THR A 192 19.56 -16.72 -8.91
CA THR A 192 19.35 -16.26 -10.29
C THR A 192 18.71 -14.87 -10.30
N ILE A 193 17.66 -14.64 -9.51
CA ILE A 193 17.02 -13.34 -9.37
C ILE A 193 18.02 -12.28 -8.88
N GLU A 194 18.84 -12.61 -7.89
CA GLU A 194 19.82 -11.68 -7.33
C GLU A 194 20.85 -11.22 -8.39
N ARG A 195 21.24 -12.09 -9.30
CA ARG A 195 22.19 -11.81 -10.38
C ARG A 195 21.60 -11.07 -11.58
N MET A 196 20.29 -10.91 -11.64
CA MET A 196 19.65 -10.19 -12.74
C MET A 196 20.12 -8.73 -12.79
N PRO A 197 20.35 -8.18 -14.00
CA PRO A 197 20.73 -6.78 -14.15
C PRO A 197 19.61 -5.85 -13.66
N GLU A 198 19.99 -4.63 -13.26
CA GLU A 198 19.09 -3.61 -12.72
C GLU A 198 19.57 -2.19 -13.04
N THR A 199 20.08 -1.98 -14.26
CA THR A 199 20.59 -0.69 -14.74
C THR A 199 19.54 0.13 -15.48
N THR A 200 18.59 -0.54 -16.12
CA THR A 200 17.50 0.07 -16.87
C THR A 200 16.13 -0.19 -16.21
N PHE A 201 15.12 0.59 -16.59
CA PHE A 201 13.75 0.36 -16.11
C PHE A 201 13.25 -1.06 -16.44
N ASP A 202 13.47 -1.50 -17.69
CA ASP A 202 13.04 -2.83 -18.13
C ASP A 202 13.68 -3.96 -17.33
N GLU A 203 14.99 -3.87 -17.09
CA GLU A 203 15.73 -4.85 -16.29
C GLU A 203 15.22 -4.88 -14.83
N ILE A 204 15.00 -3.70 -14.22
CA ILE A 204 14.47 -3.61 -12.87
C ILE A 204 13.05 -4.21 -12.79
N MET A 205 12.20 -3.90 -13.77
CA MET A 205 10.85 -4.47 -13.81
C MET A 205 10.87 -5.97 -14.05
N ASP A 206 11.75 -6.47 -14.93
CA ASP A 206 11.91 -7.89 -15.15
C ASP A 206 12.42 -8.59 -13.88
N LYS A 207 13.36 -8.00 -13.17
CA LYS A 207 13.81 -8.50 -11.85
C LYS A 207 12.69 -8.46 -10.82
N TYR A 208 11.90 -7.41 -10.79
CA TYR A 208 10.76 -7.27 -9.88
C TYR A 208 9.68 -8.32 -10.13
N VAL A 209 9.34 -8.58 -11.39
CA VAL A 209 8.31 -9.55 -11.76
C VAL A 209 8.89 -10.97 -11.95
N GLU A 210 10.14 -11.14 -12.30
CA GLU A 210 10.89 -12.41 -12.42
C GLU A 210 11.42 -12.94 -11.09
N ARG A 211 10.87 -12.42 -10.04
CA ARG A 211 10.49 -13.36 -8.99
C ARG A 211 9.78 -14.58 -9.59
N LYS A 212 9.62 -14.53 -10.90
CA LYS A 212 9.31 -15.58 -11.86
C LYS A 212 10.58 -16.26 -12.24
N ILE A 213 10.64 -17.52 -11.94
CA ILE A 213 11.52 -18.41 -12.66
C ILE A 213 10.87 -18.66 -14.00
N ARG A 214 11.64 -18.54 -15.05
CA ARG A 214 11.41 -19.35 -16.25
C ARG A 214 11.69 -20.82 -15.90
N ALA A 215 10.88 -21.43 -15.06
CA ALA A 215 10.95 -22.86 -14.78
C ALA A 215 10.58 -23.70 -16.03
N ASN A 216 10.21 -23.06 -17.13
CA ASN A 216 9.87 -23.76 -18.36
C ASN A 216 11.06 -24.33 -19.13
N GLU A 217 12.29 -23.95 -18.83
CA GLU A 217 13.42 -24.51 -19.57
C GLU A 217 14.07 -25.75 -18.93
N TYR A 218 13.82 -26.01 -17.64
CA TYR A 218 14.52 -27.12 -16.96
C TYR A 218 13.67 -28.33 -16.56
N HIS A 219 12.32 -28.26 -16.56
CA HIS A 219 11.51 -29.35 -16.01
C HIS A 219 10.36 -29.89 -16.89
N VAL A 220 10.27 -29.51 -18.16
CA VAL A 220 9.25 -30.09 -19.05
C VAL A 220 9.58 -31.56 -19.44
N ASN A 221 10.81 -32.01 -19.23
CA ASN A 221 11.24 -33.28 -19.79
C ASN A 221 11.39 -34.47 -18.82
N GLU A 222 11.33 -34.28 -17.50
CA GLU A 222 11.68 -35.44 -16.62
C GLU A 222 10.55 -35.99 -15.74
N PHE A 223 9.45 -35.29 -15.50
CA PHE A 223 8.49 -35.78 -14.47
C PHE A 223 6.99 -35.86 -14.84
N THR A 224 6.58 -35.51 -16.02
CA THR A 224 5.15 -35.56 -16.36
C THR A 224 4.94 -36.08 -17.79
N ASN A 225 5.06 -37.35 -18.06
CA ASN A 225 4.53 -38.04 -19.28
C ASN A 225 3.75 -37.13 -20.29
N GLY A 226 4.34 -36.01 -20.73
CA GLY A 226 3.76 -35.13 -21.74
C GLY A 226 2.50 -34.33 -21.32
N ARG A 227 2.11 -34.33 -20.05
CA ARG A 227 0.97 -33.51 -19.56
C ARG A 227 1.49 -32.23 -18.94
N VAL A 228 1.40 -31.15 -19.70
CA VAL A 228 1.54 -29.77 -19.19
C VAL A 228 0.42 -29.56 -18.16
N GLN A 229 0.78 -29.39 -16.90
CA GLN A 229 -0.19 -28.91 -15.90
C GLN A 229 -0.38 -27.40 -16.08
N PRO A 230 -1.56 -26.92 -16.50
CA PRO A 230 -1.76 -25.52 -16.90
C PRO A 230 -1.77 -24.51 -15.75
N ASN A 231 -1.55 -24.91 -14.50
CA ASN A 231 -1.78 -24.08 -13.31
C ASN A 231 -0.53 -23.84 -12.44
N LEU A 232 0.67 -24.08 -12.94
CA LEU A 232 1.90 -23.75 -12.20
C LEU A 232 2.27 -22.28 -12.42
N CYS A 233 1.91 -21.45 -11.47
CA CYS A 233 2.37 -20.07 -11.41
C CYS A 233 3.82 -20.05 -10.91
N ASN A 234 4.76 -19.63 -11.77
CA ASN A 234 6.18 -19.63 -11.48
C ASN A 234 6.68 -18.38 -10.72
N VAL A 235 5.80 -17.68 -10.00
CA VAL A 235 6.17 -16.54 -9.15
C VAL A 235 6.82 -17.08 -7.87
N ALA A 236 8.00 -16.60 -7.53
CA ALA A 236 8.77 -17.11 -6.39
C ALA A 236 7.98 -16.98 -5.08
N HIS A 237 7.35 -15.83 -4.81
CA HIS A 237 6.71 -15.55 -3.52
C HIS A 237 7.52 -16.13 -2.35
N PRO A 238 8.69 -15.53 -2.04
CA PRO A 238 9.65 -16.16 -1.15
C PRO A 238 9.21 -16.27 0.30
N PHE A 239 8.17 -15.57 0.72
CA PHE A 239 7.63 -15.60 2.07
C PHE A 239 6.26 -16.28 2.13
N MET A 240 5.87 -16.72 3.31
CA MET A 240 4.55 -17.31 3.54
C MET A 240 3.42 -16.29 3.37
N GLU A 241 3.64 -15.03 3.76
CA GLU A 241 2.71 -13.89 3.64
C GLU A 241 3.52 -12.59 3.46
N GLY A 242 2.87 -11.47 3.10
CA GLY A 242 3.52 -10.14 3.03
C GLY A 242 4.43 -9.91 1.82
N ASN A 243 4.42 -10.81 0.84
CA ASN A 243 5.28 -10.70 -0.35
C ASN A 243 5.06 -9.38 -1.11
N GLY A 244 3.82 -9.02 -1.43
CA GLY A 244 3.51 -7.81 -2.19
C GLY A 244 4.01 -6.54 -1.48
N ARG A 245 3.72 -6.42 -0.19
CA ARG A 245 4.14 -5.27 0.63
C ARG A 245 5.66 -5.12 0.65
N SER A 246 6.40 -6.19 0.94
CA SER A 246 7.87 -6.16 0.99
C SER A 246 8.52 -5.86 -0.35
N THR A 247 7.98 -6.42 -1.43
CA THR A 247 8.59 -6.31 -2.76
C THR A 247 8.34 -4.96 -3.43
N ARG A 248 7.28 -4.23 -3.07
CA ARG A 248 7.10 -2.85 -3.53
C ARG A 248 8.19 -1.93 -2.94
N PHE A 249 8.55 -2.09 -1.66
CA PHE A 249 9.72 -1.40 -1.09
C PHE A 249 11.02 -1.76 -1.81
N TRP A 250 11.21 -3.05 -2.08
CA TRP A 250 12.39 -3.55 -2.77
C TRP A 250 12.51 -2.99 -4.19
N LEU A 251 11.39 -2.89 -4.94
CA LEU A 251 11.32 -2.23 -6.24
C LEU A 251 11.73 -0.76 -6.14
N ASP A 252 11.14 -0.01 -5.20
CA ASP A 252 11.44 1.40 -5.04
C ASP A 252 12.92 1.65 -4.69
N LEU A 253 13.55 0.77 -3.91
CA LEU A 253 14.99 0.86 -3.63
C LEU A 253 15.85 0.64 -4.88
N MET A 254 15.52 -0.33 -5.74
CA MET A 254 16.23 -0.56 -7.01
C MET A 254 16.08 0.62 -7.96
N LEU A 255 14.84 1.12 -8.13
CA LEU A 255 14.56 2.30 -8.95
C LEU A 255 15.29 3.55 -8.43
N LYS A 256 15.30 3.74 -7.11
CA LYS A 256 16.00 4.86 -6.47
C LYS A 256 17.50 4.79 -6.70
N ARG A 257 18.12 3.63 -6.54
CA ARG A 257 19.56 3.43 -6.76
C ARG A 257 19.95 3.70 -8.21
N SER A 258 19.28 3.05 -9.14
CA SER A 258 19.71 3.01 -10.55
C SER A 258 19.18 4.19 -11.36
N LEU A 259 17.94 4.57 -11.18
CA LEU A 259 17.27 5.57 -12.04
C LEU A 259 16.99 6.90 -11.35
N LYS A 260 17.25 7.04 -10.05
CA LYS A 260 16.85 8.21 -9.26
C LYS A 260 15.35 8.50 -9.38
N ARG A 261 14.54 7.44 -9.30
CA ARG A 261 13.07 7.46 -9.38
C ARG A 261 12.48 6.58 -8.28
N CYS A 262 11.22 6.81 -7.94
CA CYS A 262 10.36 5.90 -7.18
C CYS A 262 8.98 5.88 -7.81
N VAL A 263 8.12 4.97 -7.39
CA VAL A 263 6.75 4.87 -7.92
C VAL A 263 5.79 5.74 -7.12
N ASP A 264 5.04 6.61 -7.78
CA ASP A 264 3.83 7.21 -7.21
C ASP A 264 2.68 6.20 -7.34
N TRP A 265 2.55 5.32 -6.34
CA TRP A 265 1.55 4.27 -6.33
C TRP A 265 0.11 4.78 -6.44
N SER A 266 -0.15 6.05 -6.13
CA SER A 266 -1.48 6.64 -6.29
C SER A 266 -1.90 6.87 -7.73
N GLN A 267 -0.97 6.81 -8.68
CA GLN A 267 -1.26 6.91 -10.10
C GLN A 267 -1.69 5.58 -10.72
N ILE A 268 -1.62 4.49 -9.97
CA ILE A 268 -1.90 3.14 -10.45
C ILE A 268 -3.21 2.64 -9.81
N ASN A 269 -4.18 2.26 -10.63
CA ASN A 269 -5.43 1.67 -10.14
C ASN A 269 -5.14 0.28 -9.53
N LYS A 270 -5.79 -0.05 -8.40
CA LYS A 270 -5.63 -1.33 -7.71
C LYS A 270 -5.92 -2.52 -8.61
N ASN A 271 -7.07 -2.52 -9.27
CA ASN A 271 -7.51 -3.65 -10.09
C ASN A 271 -6.60 -3.83 -11.31
N ASP A 272 -6.18 -2.72 -11.95
CA ASP A 272 -5.24 -2.77 -13.07
C ASP A 272 -3.89 -3.32 -12.62
N TYR A 273 -3.38 -2.87 -11.45
CA TYR A 273 -2.15 -3.40 -10.86
C TYR A 273 -2.24 -4.91 -10.58
N LEU A 274 -3.31 -5.36 -9.91
CA LEU A 274 -3.48 -6.78 -9.58
C LEU A 274 -3.61 -7.65 -10.84
N ASN A 275 -4.33 -7.17 -11.87
CA ASN A 275 -4.45 -7.85 -13.15
C ASN A 275 -3.09 -7.91 -13.87
N ALA A 276 -2.39 -6.78 -13.97
CA ALA A 276 -1.08 -6.73 -14.58
C ALA A 276 -0.04 -7.64 -13.86
N MET A 277 -0.14 -7.75 -12.53
CA MET A 277 0.67 -8.69 -11.76
C MET A 277 0.33 -10.15 -12.04
N ARG A 278 -0.94 -10.50 -12.27
CA ARG A 278 -1.34 -11.85 -12.70
C ARG A 278 -0.84 -12.15 -14.13
N GLU A 279 -1.04 -11.24 -15.07
CA GLU A 279 -0.59 -11.35 -16.46
C GLU A 279 0.94 -11.40 -16.55
N SER A 280 1.62 -10.68 -15.65
CA SER A 280 3.08 -10.66 -15.62
C SER A 280 3.72 -12.03 -15.44
N VAL A 281 2.96 -13.08 -15.14
CA VAL A 281 3.40 -14.48 -15.15
C VAL A 281 3.85 -14.92 -16.56
N SER A 282 3.20 -14.42 -17.60
CA SER A 282 3.53 -14.72 -19.01
C SER A 282 4.11 -13.52 -19.76
N ASP A 283 3.62 -12.32 -19.45
CA ASP A 283 3.98 -11.08 -20.14
C ASP A 283 4.06 -9.90 -19.15
N SER A 284 5.22 -9.28 -19.03
CA SER A 284 5.47 -8.14 -18.17
C SER A 284 5.11 -6.78 -18.81
N THR A 285 4.64 -6.76 -20.06
CA THR A 285 4.37 -5.51 -20.79
C THR A 285 3.32 -4.66 -20.09
N HIS A 286 2.25 -5.26 -19.60
CA HIS A 286 1.17 -4.53 -18.93
C HIS A 286 1.65 -3.86 -17.63
N ILE A 287 2.32 -4.58 -16.75
CA ILE A 287 2.83 -3.98 -15.50
C ILE A 287 3.88 -2.89 -15.77
N LYS A 288 4.73 -3.06 -16.78
CA LYS A 288 5.68 -2.03 -17.23
C LYS A 288 4.96 -0.76 -17.70
N SER A 289 3.89 -0.92 -18.48
CA SER A 289 3.08 0.19 -18.99
C SER A 289 2.35 0.97 -17.89
N LEU A 290 2.01 0.34 -16.77
CA LEU A 290 1.40 0.98 -15.61
C LEU A 290 2.44 1.70 -14.74
N VAL A 291 3.59 1.09 -14.51
CA VAL A 291 4.60 1.63 -13.59
C VAL A 291 5.41 2.77 -14.22
N LEU A 292 5.75 2.68 -15.52
CA LEU A 292 6.59 3.68 -16.18
C LEU A 292 6.04 5.12 -16.09
N PRO A 293 4.77 5.41 -16.39
CA PRO A 293 4.21 6.75 -16.27
C PRO A 293 4.04 7.20 -14.81
N ALA A 294 4.00 6.27 -13.85
CA ALA A 294 3.89 6.56 -12.43
C ALA A 294 5.23 6.88 -11.75
N LEU A 295 6.35 6.84 -12.49
CA LEU A 295 7.66 7.16 -11.94
C LEU A 295 7.80 8.65 -11.62
N THR A 296 8.31 8.96 -10.43
CA THR A 296 8.56 10.32 -9.96
C THR A 296 10.00 10.52 -9.49
N ILE A 297 10.48 11.77 -9.50
CA ILE A 297 11.78 12.16 -8.95
C ILE A 297 11.76 12.42 -7.45
N LYS A 298 10.61 12.34 -6.79
CA LYS A 298 10.43 12.64 -5.36
C LYS A 298 10.96 11.51 -4.45
N ILE A 299 12.19 11.07 -4.68
CA ILE A 299 12.80 9.89 -4.04
C ILE A 299 13.10 10.05 -2.54
N ASP A 300 13.27 11.29 -2.06
CA ASP A 300 13.53 11.61 -0.65
C ASP A 300 12.37 12.40 -0.02
N ASP A 301 11.25 12.44 -0.70
CA ASP A 301 10.04 13.10 -0.23
C ASP A 301 9.29 12.18 0.73
N ARG A 302 9.19 12.62 1.99
CA ARG A 302 8.52 11.85 3.05
C ARG A 302 7.03 11.63 2.75
N GLU A 303 6.35 12.64 2.22
CA GLU A 303 4.92 12.56 1.90
C GLU A 303 4.68 11.53 0.79
N MET A 304 5.53 11.53 -0.25
CA MET A 304 5.48 10.53 -1.32
C MET A 304 5.67 9.11 -0.77
N PHE A 305 6.61 8.92 0.16
CA PHE A 305 6.87 7.63 0.75
C PHE A 305 5.67 7.14 1.61
N MET A 306 5.12 8.02 2.47
CA MET A 306 3.96 7.68 3.30
C MET A 306 2.73 7.34 2.45
N LYS A 307 2.48 8.11 1.39
CA LYS A 307 1.46 7.83 0.40
C LYS A 307 1.68 6.46 -0.27
N GLY A 308 2.91 6.15 -0.63
CA GLY A 308 3.28 4.86 -1.20
C GLY A 308 2.98 3.69 -0.26
N ILE A 309 3.22 3.83 1.04
CA ILE A 309 2.84 2.83 2.04
C ILE A 309 1.31 2.63 2.04
N ASP A 310 0.55 3.71 2.14
CA ASP A 310 -0.91 3.64 2.24
C ASP A 310 -1.51 2.90 1.03
N TYR A 311 -1.06 3.22 -0.19
CA TYR A 311 -1.48 2.52 -1.41
C TYR A 311 -1.00 1.07 -1.46
N SER A 312 0.23 0.80 -1.01
CA SER A 312 0.75 -0.56 -0.94
C SER A 312 -0.11 -1.46 -0.05
N TYR A 313 -0.59 -0.95 1.08
CA TYR A 313 -1.49 -1.70 1.95
C TYR A 313 -2.91 -1.78 1.40
N TYR A 314 -3.38 -0.74 0.72
CA TYR A 314 -4.65 -0.75 0.04
C TYR A 314 -4.76 -1.86 -1.03
N TYR A 315 -3.68 -2.12 -1.78
CA TYR A 315 -3.68 -3.19 -2.78
C TYR A 315 -3.83 -4.59 -2.19
N GLU A 316 -3.53 -4.78 -0.92
CA GLU A 316 -3.68 -6.07 -0.22
C GLU A 316 -5.03 -6.21 0.49
N GLN A 317 -5.86 -5.14 0.53
CA GLN A 317 -7.19 -5.21 1.14
C GLN A 317 -8.15 -5.95 0.22
N ASN A 318 -8.84 -6.93 0.76
CA ASN A 318 -9.95 -7.67 0.14
C ASN A 318 -9.61 -8.42 -1.15
N ASP A 319 -9.13 -9.62 -0.96
CA ASP A 319 -9.42 -10.72 -1.89
C ASP A 319 -9.88 -11.94 -1.12
#